data_689292df52cfa9fcbc5f7054aa7ed7bc
#
_entry.id   689292df52cfa9fcbc5f7054aa7ed7bc
#
_cell.length_a   1.000
_cell.length_b   1.000
_cell.length_c   1.000
_cell.angle_alpha   90.00
_cell.angle_beta   90.00
_cell.angle_gamma   90.00
#
_symmetry.space_group_name_H-M   'P 1'
#
loop_
_entity.id
_entity.type
_entity.pdbx_description
1 polymer ?
#
loop_
_entity_poly.entity_id
_entity_poly.type
_entity_poly.pdbx_seq_one_letter_code
_entity_poly.pdbx_strand_id
1 'polypeptide(L)'
;TQGVSSAASDVYKRQVEKQAAHYVDCFTTVSDITARECKQLLDKAPDIVTPNGFEPNFVPEGKEYAKKRKEARRTLINVAEKLLGCSIDPNALLVSTSGRYEYRNKGIDVFIEAMNRVRTSGRLQREVVAFIMVPAWVRAARADLKEAIEQDIKTTSPLQIPFITHWLHNMPEDKVLNYINHAGFTNAASEKLKIIFVPCYLDGKGGIFNKTYYDMLIGMDATVYPSYYE
;
A
#
# COMPACT_ATOMS: atom_id res chain seq x y z
N THR A 1 -14.25 -29.96 3.02
CA THR A 1 -15.60 -29.30 3.12
C THR A 1 -15.56 -27.81 2.82
N GLN A 2 -14.48 -27.07 3.14
CA GLN A 2 -14.36 -25.65 2.79
C GLN A 2 -14.25 -25.36 1.30
N GLY A 3 -13.63 -26.25 0.51
CA GLY A 3 -13.48 -26.04 -0.94
C GLY A 3 -14.80 -26.15 -1.72
N VAL A 4 -15.74 -26.98 -1.28
CA VAL A 4 -17.04 -27.15 -1.93
C VAL A 4 -17.97 -25.96 -1.67
N SER A 5 -17.90 -25.36 -0.48
CA SER A 5 -18.71 -24.17 -0.14
C SER A 5 -18.26 -22.92 -0.91
N SER A 6 -16.96 -22.76 -1.19
CA SER A 6 -16.45 -21.63 -1.97
C SER A 6 -16.85 -21.75 -3.44
N ALA A 7 -16.71 -22.94 -4.05
CA ALA A 7 -17.10 -23.17 -5.43
C ALA A 7 -18.63 -22.97 -5.66
N ALA A 8 -19.48 -23.46 -4.75
CA ALA A 8 -20.92 -23.23 -4.81
C ALA A 8 -21.27 -21.74 -4.67
N SER A 9 -20.58 -21.00 -3.78
CA SER A 9 -20.74 -19.56 -3.63
C SER A 9 -20.34 -18.80 -4.90
N ASP A 10 -19.26 -19.21 -5.56
CA ASP A 10 -18.79 -18.57 -6.80
C ASP A 10 -19.73 -18.82 -7.97
N VAL A 11 -20.29 -20.03 -8.09
CA VAL A 11 -21.33 -20.35 -9.08
C VAL A 11 -22.58 -19.51 -8.85
N TYR A 12 -23.03 -19.38 -7.62
CA TYR A 12 -24.18 -18.57 -7.26
C TYR A 12 -23.97 -17.08 -7.59
N LYS A 13 -22.81 -16.53 -7.20
CA LYS A 13 -22.46 -15.14 -7.52
C LYS A 13 -22.49 -14.89 -9.02
N ARG A 14 -21.86 -15.76 -9.80
CA ARG A 14 -21.87 -15.67 -11.26
C ARG A 14 -23.28 -15.69 -11.84
N GLN A 15 -24.18 -16.53 -11.32
CA GLN A 15 -25.56 -16.56 -11.76
C GLN A 15 -26.30 -15.26 -11.47
N VAL A 16 -26.13 -14.68 -10.28
CA VAL A 16 -26.72 -13.40 -9.91
C VAL A 16 -26.19 -12.27 -10.80
N GLU A 17 -24.88 -12.19 -10.99
CA GLU A 17 -24.24 -11.19 -11.84
C GLU A 17 -24.72 -11.31 -13.31
N LYS A 18 -24.83 -12.53 -13.83
CA LYS A 18 -25.32 -12.77 -15.19
C LYS A 18 -26.77 -12.30 -15.33
N GLN A 19 -27.65 -12.66 -14.42
CA GLN A 19 -29.05 -12.22 -14.45
C GLN A 19 -29.15 -10.71 -14.34
N ALA A 20 -28.42 -10.10 -13.38
CA ALA A 20 -28.38 -8.65 -13.23
C ALA A 20 -27.95 -7.96 -14.54
N ALA A 21 -26.86 -8.41 -15.15
CA ALA A 21 -26.38 -7.85 -16.43
C ALA A 21 -27.43 -7.91 -17.55
N HIS A 22 -28.23 -8.99 -17.60
CA HIS A 22 -29.24 -9.18 -18.67
C HIS A 22 -30.52 -8.38 -18.46
N TYR A 23 -30.89 -8.05 -17.20
CA TYR A 23 -32.16 -7.42 -16.86
C TYR A 23 -32.08 -5.95 -16.49
N VAL A 24 -30.87 -5.35 -16.45
CA VAL A 24 -30.70 -3.91 -16.22
C VAL A 24 -30.93 -3.13 -17.52
N ASP A 25 -31.39 -1.89 -17.38
CA ASP A 25 -31.61 -0.97 -18.51
C ASP A 25 -30.31 -0.56 -19.21
N CYS A 26 -29.21 -0.45 -18.45
CA CYS A 26 -27.88 -0.15 -18.97
C CYS A 26 -26.83 -0.90 -18.15
N PHE A 27 -26.06 -1.74 -18.80
CA PHE A 27 -24.95 -2.48 -18.21
C PHE A 27 -23.64 -1.79 -18.54
N THR A 28 -22.88 -1.37 -17.52
CA THR A 28 -21.61 -0.67 -17.70
C THR A 28 -20.45 -1.39 -17.01
N THR A 29 -19.23 -1.11 -17.45
CA THR A 29 -18.00 -1.60 -16.83
C THR A 29 -16.91 -0.54 -16.91
N VAL A 30 -15.81 -0.70 -16.13
CA VAL A 30 -14.78 0.31 -15.95
C VAL A 30 -13.65 0.24 -16.97
N SER A 31 -13.53 -0.84 -17.76
CA SER A 31 -12.45 -0.98 -18.74
C SER A 31 -12.81 -1.89 -19.90
N ASP A 32 -12.11 -1.76 -21.02
CA ASP A 32 -12.25 -2.64 -22.18
C ASP A 32 -11.85 -4.10 -21.89
N ILE A 33 -10.93 -4.30 -20.95
CA ILE A 33 -10.53 -5.63 -20.51
C ILE A 33 -11.71 -6.28 -19.80
N THR A 34 -12.28 -5.60 -18.80
CA THR A 34 -13.47 -6.09 -18.09
C THR A 34 -14.67 -6.27 -19.02
N ALA A 35 -14.82 -5.41 -20.04
CA ALA A 35 -15.88 -5.55 -21.03
C ALA A 35 -15.77 -6.87 -21.81
N ARG A 36 -14.57 -7.25 -22.21
CA ARG A 36 -14.33 -8.55 -22.88
C ARG A 36 -14.62 -9.72 -21.97
N GLU A 37 -14.24 -9.62 -20.69
CA GLU A 37 -14.55 -10.66 -19.69
C GLU A 37 -16.04 -10.77 -19.42
N CYS A 38 -16.76 -9.66 -19.28
CA CYS A 38 -18.22 -9.67 -19.14
C CYS A 38 -18.88 -10.38 -20.30
N LYS A 39 -18.46 -10.10 -21.53
CA LYS A 39 -18.98 -10.80 -22.71
C LYS A 39 -18.75 -12.31 -22.63
N GLN A 40 -17.58 -12.73 -22.15
CA GLN A 40 -17.22 -14.15 -22.05
C GLN A 40 -17.88 -14.85 -20.86
N LEU A 41 -17.94 -14.19 -19.70
CA LEU A 41 -18.38 -14.83 -18.46
C LEU A 41 -19.87 -14.69 -18.19
N LEU A 42 -20.48 -13.58 -18.66
CA LEU A 42 -21.88 -13.25 -18.44
C LEU A 42 -22.74 -13.42 -19.72
N ASP A 43 -22.12 -13.77 -20.84
CA ASP A 43 -22.76 -13.86 -22.17
C ASP A 43 -23.43 -12.54 -22.61
N LYS A 44 -22.99 -11.40 -22.07
CA LYS A 44 -23.45 -10.07 -22.43
C LYS A 44 -22.28 -9.08 -22.42
N ALA A 45 -22.12 -8.36 -23.53
CA ALA A 45 -21.22 -7.22 -23.56
C ALA A 45 -21.84 -6.04 -22.80
N PRO A 46 -21.04 -5.22 -22.11
CA PRO A 46 -21.51 -3.96 -21.57
C PRO A 46 -22.00 -3.03 -22.67
N ASP A 47 -23.00 -2.22 -22.35
CA ASP A 47 -23.53 -1.22 -23.26
C ASP A 47 -22.55 -0.03 -23.40
N ILE A 48 -21.87 0.30 -22.31
CA ILE A 48 -20.88 1.40 -22.25
C ILE A 48 -19.73 1.03 -21.33
N VAL A 49 -18.51 1.40 -21.69
CA VAL A 49 -17.35 1.39 -20.82
C VAL A 49 -17.21 2.77 -20.18
N THR A 50 -17.25 2.82 -18.86
CA THR A 50 -17.15 4.04 -18.04
C THR A 50 -15.90 3.99 -17.17
N PRO A 51 -14.72 4.43 -17.67
CA PRO A 51 -13.50 4.43 -16.88
C PRO A 51 -13.65 5.25 -15.60
N ASN A 52 -12.94 4.85 -14.55
CA ASN A 52 -12.90 5.62 -13.31
C ASN A 52 -12.43 7.03 -13.59
N GLY A 53 -13.20 8.01 -13.11
CA GLY A 53 -12.83 9.41 -13.19
C GLY A 53 -11.76 9.81 -12.17
N PHE A 54 -11.01 10.84 -12.49
CA PHE A 54 -10.10 11.49 -11.57
C PHE A 54 -10.40 12.98 -11.57
N GLU A 55 -10.61 13.58 -10.41
CA GLU A 55 -10.81 15.01 -10.25
C GLU A 55 -9.50 15.68 -9.82
N PRO A 56 -8.81 16.41 -10.72
CA PRO A 56 -7.51 16.99 -10.41
C PRO A 56 -7.58 18.20 -9.46
N ASN A 57 -8.77 18.79 -9.27
CA ASN A 57 -8.94 20.06 -8.55
C ASN A 57 -8.54 20.00 -7.07
N PHE A 58 -8.43 18.79 -6.47
CA PHE A 58 -7.99 18.66 -5.10
C PHE A 58 -6.45 18.63 -4.95
N VAL A 59 -5.72 18.55 -6.07
CA VAL A 59 -4.25 18.56 -6.06
C VAL A 59 -3.79 20.00 -5.87
N PRO A 60 -3.07 20.34 -4.79
CA PRO A 60 -2.58 21.69 -4.58
C PRO A 60 -1.51 22.04 -5.61
N GLU A 61 -1.39 23.31 -5.94
CA GLU A 61 -0.44 23.82 -6.92
C GLU A 61 0.56 24.83 -6.30
N GLY A 62 1.64 25.08 -7.02
CA GLY A 62 2.60 26.13 -6.71
C GLY A 62 3.17 26.06 -5.29
N LYS A 63 3.07 27.15 -4.53
CA LYS A 63 3.63 27.26 -3.16
C LYS A 63 2.92 26.33 -2.18
N GLU A 64 1.62 26.10 -2.35
CA GLU A 64 0.86 25.20 -1.49
C GLU A 64 1.29 23.74 -1.69
N TYR A 65 1.49 23.31 -2.94
CA TYR A 65 2.07 22.01 -3.25
C TYR A 65 3.41 21.80 -2.54
N ALA A 66 4.34 22.76 -2.69
CA ALA A 66 5.67 22.69 -2.10
C ALA A 66 5.60 22.59 -0.56
N LYS A 67 4.70 23.35 0.07
CA LYS A 67 4.47 23.32 1.52
C LYS A 67 3.94 21.94 1.96
N LYS A 68 2.85 21.47 1.36
CA LYS A 68 2.23 20.18 1.70
C LYS A 68 3.19 19.01 1.45
N ARG A 69 3.94 19.04 0.35
CA ARG A 69 4.96 18.04 0.07
C ARG A 69 6.04 18.00 1.15
N LYS A 70 6.55 19.15 1.57
CA LYS A 70 7.54 19.23 2.65
C LYS A 70 7.01 18.68 3.98
N GLU A 71 5.78 19.00 4.32
CA GLU A 71 5.12 18.50 5.54
C GLU A 71 4.92 16.98 5.49
N ALA A 72 4.44 16.45 4.36
CA ALA A 72 4.26 15.02 4.15
C ALA A 72 5.58 14.25 4.25
N ARG A 73 6.64 14.72 3.58
CA ARG A 73 7.97 14.12 3.64
C ARG A 73 8.50 14.11 5.08
N ARG A 74 8.37 15.23 5.81
CA ARG A 74 8.79 15.29 7.20
C ARG A 74 8.06 14.26 8.07
N THR A 75 6.75 14.09 7.87
CA THR A 75 5.96 13.09 8.60
C THR A 75 6.42 11.67 8.28
N LEU A 76 6.60 11.33 6.99
CA LEU A 76 7.07 10.02 6.54
C LEU A 76 8.45 9.69 7.10
N ILE A 77 9.40 10.62 6.97
CA ILE A 77 10.78 10.46 7.45
C ILE A 77 10.80 10.33 8.98
N ASN A 78 10.07 11.19 9.71
CA ASN A 78 10.00 11.11 11.16
C ASN A 78 9.49 9.75 11.65
N VAL A 79 8.42 9.24 11.06
CA VAL A 79 7.91 7.91 11.41
C VAL A 79 8.94 6.82 11.11
N ALA A 80 9.63 6.90 9.97
CA ALA A 80 10.70 5.96 9.63
C ALA A 80 11.84 6.02 10.64
N GLU A 81 12.33 7.22 10.98
CA GLU A 81 13.42 7.41 11.95
C GLU A 81 13.08 6.86 13.33
N LYS A 82 11.85 7.14 13.83
CA LYS A 82 11.40 6.63 15.14
C LYS A 82 11.27 5.09 15.14
N LEU A 83 10.80 4.52 14.04
CA LEU A 83 10.66 3.07 13.89
C LEU A 83 12.01 2.37 13.77
N LEU A 84 12.92 2.93 12.99
CA LEU A 84 14.19 2.32 12.62
C LEU A 84 15.35 2.67 13.55
N GLY A 85 15.19 3.66 14.43
CA GLY A 85 16.21 4.10 15.36
C GLY A 85 17.47 4.66 14.70
N CYS A 86 17.33 5.20 13.49
CA CYS A 86 18.44 5.82 12.76
C CYS A 86 17.93 7.03 11.96
N SER A 87 18.83 7.97 11.69
CA SER A 87 18.51 9.11 10.82
C SER A 87 18.34 8.67 9.39
N ILE A 88 17.40 9.29 8.69
CA ILE A 88 17.15 9.13 7.26
C ILE A 88 17.58 10.40 6.54
N ASP A 89 18.28 10.26 5.41
CA ASP A 89 18.65 11.41 4.58
C ASP A 89 17.39 12.20 4.19
N PRO A 90 17.29 13.50 4.48
CA PRO A 90 16.16 14.32 4.05
C PRO A 90 15.89 14.27 2.55
N ASN A 91 16.90 13.94 1.75
CA ASN A 91 16.83 13.75 0.30
C ASN A 91 16.60 12.29 -0.11
N ALA A 92 16.36 11.37 0.83
CA ALA A 92 16.05 9.98 0.51
C ALA A 92 14.89 9.89 -0.50
N LEU A 93 14.93 8.90 -1.38
CA LEU A 93 13.81 8.59 -2.25
C LEU A 93 12.71 7.88 -1.45
N LEU A 94 11.54 8.49 -1.40
CA LEU A 94 10.35 7.89 -0.80
C LEU A 94 9.52 7.23 -1.89
N VAL A 95 9.43 5.90 -1.85
CA VAL A 95 8.74 5.09 -2.85
C VAL A 95 7.59 4.36 -2.17
N SER A 96 6.43 4.23 -2.81
CA SER A 96 5.33 3.49 -2.23
C SER A 96 4.60 2.59 -3.21
N THR A 97 3.95 1.58 -2.65
CA THR A 97 2.82 0.88 -3.26
C THR A 97 1.62 0.97 -2.34
N SER A 98 0.42 0.98 -2.92
CA SER A 98 -0.83 1.05 -2.17
C SER A 98 -1.94 0.28 -2.87
N GLY A 99 -3.06 0.10 -2.20
CA GLY A 99 -4.22 -0.60 -2.74
C GLY A 99 -4.84 -1.57 -1.75
N ARG A 100 -5.68 -2.47 -2.23
CA ARG A 100 -6.28 -3.54 -1.42
C ARG A 100 -5.25 -4.62 -1.09
N TYR A 101 -5.41 -5.29 0.05
CA TYR A 101 -4.53 -6.40 0.46
C TYR A 101 -4.78 -7.68 -0.37
N GLU A 102 -4.62 -7.57 -1.66
CA GLU A 102 -4.63 -8.68 -2.60
C GLU A 102 -3.18 -9.00 -3.00
N TYR A 103 -2.50 -9.74 -2.13
CA TYR A 103 -1.05 -9.91 -2.10
C TYR A 103 -0.39 -10.16 -3.47
N ARG A 104 -0.95 -11.09 -4.28
CA ARG A 104 -0.47 -11.37 -5.64
C ARG A 104 -1.14 -10.48 -6.69
N ASN A 105 -2.45 -10.32 -6.59
CA ASN A 105 -3.24 -9.64 -7.60
C ASN A 105 -2.83 -8.16 -7.75
N LYS A 106 -2.53 -7.50 -6.64
CA LYS A 106 -2.02 -6.14 -6.61
C LYS A 106 -0.49 -6.06 -6.65
N GLY A 107 0.21 -7.19 -6.89
CA GLY A 107 1.65 -7.25 -7.08
C GLY A 107 2.47 -6.80 -5.88
N ILE A 108 1.95 -6.97 -4.66
CA ILE A 108 2.68 -6.59 -3.44
C ILE A 108 3.97 -7.42 -3.33
N ASP A 109 3.92 -8.69 -3.68
CA ASP A 109 5.07 -9.59 -3.80
C ASP A 109 6.07 -9.09 -4.82
N VAL A 110 5.62 -8.65 -5.99
CA VAL A 110 6.47 -8.07 -7.05
C VAL A 110 7.15 -6.80 -6.56
N PHE A 111 6.43 -5.94 -5.83
CA PHE A 111 7.01 -4.73 -5.24
C PHE A 111 8.14 -5.07 -4.25
N ILE A 112 7.90 -5.99 -3.31
CA ILE A 112 8.90 -6.39 -2.30
C ILE A 112 10.12 -7.01 -2.99
N GLU A 113 9.91 -7.89 -3.97
CA GLU A 113 10.99 -8.49 -4.74
C GLU A 113 11.79 -7.45 -5.53
N ALA A 114 11.12 -6.48 -6.16
CA ALA A 114 11.79 -5.39 -6.85
C ALA A 114 12.67 -4.56 -5.89
N MET A 115 12.15 -4.23 -4.69
CA MET A 115 12.92 -3.53 -3.66
C MET A 115 14.11 -4.37 -3.18
N ASN A 116 13.94 -5.68 -3.04
CA ASN A 116 15.03 -6.58 -2.69
C ASN A 116 16.13 -6.61 -3.76
N ARG A 117 15.76 -6.71 -5.02
CA ARG A 117 16.74 -6.66 -6.15
C ARG A 117 17.48 -5.34 -6.21
N VAL A 118 16.77 -4.22 -6.00
CA VAL A 118 17.40 -2.89 -5.92
C VAL A 118 18.39 -2.83 -4.76
N ARG A 119 17.98 -3.30 -3.56
CA ARG A 119 18.81 -3.36 -2.36
C ARG A 119 20.10 -4.16 -2.57
N THR A 120 19.98 -5.33 -3.15
CA THR A 120 21.11 -6.27 -3.35
C THR A 120 21.98 -5.93 -4.56
N SER A 121 21.53 -5.05 -5.45
CA SER A 121 22.27 -4.68 -6.67
C SER A 121 23.58 -3.95 -6.42
N GLY A 122 23.75 -3.34 -5.25
CA GLY A 122 24.89 -2.47 -4.94
C GLY A 122 24.94 -1.14 -5.72
N ARG A 123 23.89 -0.82 -6.51
CA ARG A 123 23.87 0.35 -7.42
C ARG A 123 23.21 1.59 -6.81
N LEU A 124 22.64 1.48 -5.61
CA LEU A 124 21.96 2.60 -4.98
C LEU A 124 22.93 3.75 -4.67
N GLN A 125 22.69 4.90 -5.30
CA GLN A 125 23.43 6.14 -5.03
C GLN A 125 22.80 6.93 -3.86
N ARG A 126 21.46 6.86 -3.75
CA ARG A 126 20.67 7.55 -2.71
C ARG A 126 20.02 6.54 -1.78
N GLU A 127 19.76 7.00 -0.55
CA GLU A 127 18.92 6.24 0.37
C GLU A 127 17.49 6.16 -0.14
N VAL A 128 16.85 5.01 0.07
CA VAL A 128 15.46 4.72 -0.34
C VAL A 128 14.68 4.25 0.86
N VAL A 129 13.50 4.82 1.07
CA VAL A 129 12.52 4.29 2.02
C VAL A 129 11.27 3.87 1.25
N ALA A 130 11.02 2.58 1.23
CA ALA A 130 9.88 1.97 0.54
C ALA A 130 8.73 1.75 1.52
N PHE A 131 7.55 2.30 1.20
CA PHE A 131 6.34 2.16 2.01
C PHE A 131 5.33 1.25 1.32
N ILE A 132 4.84 0.24 2.04
CA ILE A 132 3.72 -0.60 1.61
C ILE A 132 2.48 -0.11 2.36
N MET A 133 1.66 0.70 1.69
CA MET A 133 0.47 1.35 2.27
C MET A 133 -0.79 0.55 1.91
N VAL A 134 -0.95 -0.61 2.50
CA VAL A 134 -2.00 -1.57 2.15
C VAL A 134 -2.76 -1.97 3.41
N PRO A 135 -4.04 -1.58 3.55
CA PRO A 135 -4.84 -1.93 4.74
C PRO A 135 -4.93 -3.44 4.94
N ALA A 136 -4.58 -3.89 6.13
CA ALA A 136 -4.64 -5.29 6.55
C ALA A 136 -5.53 -5.44 7.80
N TRP A 137 -5.54 -6.63 8.41
CA TRP A 137 -6.33 -6.87 9.62
C TRP A 137 -5.64 -6.29 10.87
N VAL A 138 -5.71 -4.97 10.98
CA VAL A 138 -5.08 -4.21 12.06
C VAL A 138 -5.74 -4.48 13.40
N ARG A 139 -4.92 -4.76 14.40
CA ARG A 139 -5.31 -4.86 15.80
C ARG A 139 -5.23 -3.49 16.49
N ALA A 140 -4.12 -2.79 16.35
CA ALA A 140 -3.90 -1.48 16.98
C ALA A 140 -2.68 -0.76 16.39
N ALA A 141 -2.63 0.57 16.51
CA ALA A 141 -1.41 1.33 16.34
C ALA A 141 -0.37 0.92 17.39
N ARG A 142 0.90 0.94 17.04
CA ARG A 142 1.99 0.63 17.96
C ARG A 142 2.15 1.72 19.01
N ALA A 143 1.95 1.36 20.27
CA ALA A 143 2.05 2.31 21.38
C ALA A 143 3.49 2.87 21.53
N ASP A 144 4.52 2.02 21.38
CA ASP A 144 5.93 2.39 21.43
C ASP A 144 6.30 3.41 20.35
N LEU A 145 5.85 3.19 19.11
CA LEU A 145 6.08 4.11 17.99
C LEU A 145 5.29 5.41 18.17
N LYS A 146 4.04 5.31 18.62
CA LYS A 146 3.19 6.47 18.88
C LYS A 146 3.80 7.37 19.96
N GLU A 147 4.24 6.80 21.06
CA GLU A 147 4.92 7.51 22.14
C GLU A 147 6.21 8.19 21.66
N ALA A 148 7.03 7.48 20.88
CA ALA A 148 8.27 8.03 20.33
C ALA A 148 8.00 9.24 19.40
N ILE A 149 6.89 9.26 18.68
CA ILE A 149 6.48 10.37 17.81
C ILE A 149 5.92 11.53 18.64
N GLU A 150 5.02 11.27 19.57
CA GLU A 150 4.32 12.30 20.36
C GLU A 150 5.27 13.04 21.32
N GLN A 151 6.24 12.33 21.89
CA GLN A 151 7.24 12.91 22.80
C GLN A 151 8.53 13.32 22.10
N ASP A 152 8.58 13.20 20.79
CA ASP A 152 9.78 13.44 19.96
C ASP A 152 11.04 12.75 20.49
N ILE A 153 10.91 11.52 20.97
CA ILE A 153 12.01 10.75 21.53
C ILE A 153 13.04 10.48 20.43
N LYS A 154 14.29 10.84 20.66
CA LYS A 154 15.39 10.47 19.77
C LYS A 154 15.71 8.99 19.95
N THR A 155 15.18 8.16 19.05
CA THR A 155 15.47 6.72 19.02
C THR A 155 16.86 6.50 18.41
N THR A 156 17.68 5.66 19.07
CA THR A 156 19.05 5.32 18.64
C THR A 156 19.21 3.84 18.31
N SER A 157 18.12 3.08 18.47
CA SER A 157 18.01 1.66 18.12
C SER A 157 16.64 1.38 17.51
N PRO A 158 16.56 0.41 16.61
CA PRO A 158 15.27 0.05 16.00
C PRO A 158 14.29 -0.47 17.05
N LEU A 159 13.02 -0.16 16.87
CA LEU A 159 11.96 -0.78 17.64
C LEU A 159 11.86 -2.28 17.29
N GLN A 160 11.24 -3.06 18.18
CA GLN A 160 10.99 -4.47 17.90
C GLN A 160 10.19 -4.61 16.60
N ILE A 161 10.60 -5.50 15.70
CA ILE A 161 10.00 -5.70 14.36
C ILE A 161 9.94 -4.37 13.59
N PRO A 162 11.08 -3.81 13.13
CA PRO A 162 11.18 -2.47 12.56
C PRO A 162 10.67 -2.40 11.11
N PHE A 163 9.64 -3.19 10.79
CA PHE A 163 9.06 -3.28 9.45
C PHE A 163 7.61 -2.84 9.41
N ILE A 164 6.97 -2.57 10.55
CA ILE A 164 5.52 -2.37 10.60
C ILE A 164 5.13 -1.27 11.58
N THR A 165 4.15 -0.47 11.21
CA THR A 165 3.66 0.67 12.01
C THR A 165 2.48 0.32 12.93
N HIS A 166 1.80 -0.78 12.69
CA HIS A 166 0.62 -1.22 13.46
C HIS A 166 0.68 -2.72 13.69
N TRP A 167 0.22 -3.16 14.85
CA TRP A 167 0.08 -4.59 15.14
C TRP A 167 -1.11 -5.19 14.39
N LEU A 168 -0.92 -6.39 13.83
CA LEU A 168 -1.96 -7.16 13.17
C LEU A 168 -2.50 -8.25 14.10
N HIS A 169 -3.74 -8.70 13.84
CA HIS A 169 -4.30 -9.87 14.53
C HIS A 169 -3.59 -11.16 14.14
N ASN A 170 -3.06 -11.23 12.93
CA ASN A 170 -2.44 -12.43 12.33
C ASN A 170 -0.95 -12.20 11.98
N MET A 171 -0.21 -11.55 12.86
CA MET A 171 1.22 -11.26 12.64
C MET A 171 2.05 -12.42 12.07
N PRO A 172 1.95 -13.67 12.61
CA PRO A 172 2.77 -14.79 12.13
C PRO A 172 2.41 -15.26 10.72
N GLU A 173 1.16 -15.09 10.30
CA GLU A 173 0.67 -15.55 8.99
C GLU A 173 0.64 -14.44 7.94
N ASP A 174 1.03 -13.21 8.30
CA ASP A 174 0.99 -12.08 7.37
C ASP A 174 1.99 -12.26 6.23
N LYS A 175 1.49 -12.26 4.99
CA LYS A 175 2.28 -12.55 3.80
C LYS A 175 3.33 -11.48 3.49
N VAL A 176 3.02 -10.21 3.80
CA VAL A 176 3.95 -9.08 3.58
C VAL A 176 5.14 -9.20 4.53
N LEU A 177 4.87 -9.36 5.83
CA LEU A 177 5.94 -9.52 6.84
C LEU A 177 6.76 -10.77 6.60
N ASN A 178 6.12 -11.88 6.28
CA ASN A 178 6.81 -13.14 5.99
C ASN A 178 7.74 -13.01 4.78
N TYR A 179 7.32 -12.29 3.73
CA TYR A 179 8.17 -12.10 2.56
C TYR A 179 9.31 -11.11 2.82
N ILE A 180 9.06 -10.02 3.54
CA ILE A 180 10.12 -9.10 3.97
C ILE A 180 11.21 -9.85 4.75
N ASN A 181 10.82 -10.69 5.71
CA ASN A 181 11.74 -11.52 6.47
C ASN A 181 12.47 -12.55 5.59
N HIS A 182 11.75 -13.25 4.72
CA HIS A 182 12.33 -14.25 3.79
C HIS A 182 13.34 -13.63 2.83
N ALA A 183 13.07 -12.42 2.34
CA ALA A 183 13.96 -11.67 1.46
C ALA A 183 15.21 -11.11 2.21
N GLY A 184 15.27 -11.26 3.53
CA GLY A 184 16.42 -10.86 4.33
C GLY A 184 16.57 -9.35 4.50
N PHE A 185 15.47 -8.60 4.51
CA PHE A 185 15.52 -7.19 4.93
C PHE A 185 15.82 -7.11 6.43
N THR A 186 16.70 -6.20 6.80
CA THR A 186 17.06 -5.93 8.19
C THR A 186 16.68 -4.52 8.63
N ASN A 187 16.49 -3.62 7.69
CA ASN A 187 16.33 -2.18 7.92
C ASN A 187 17.45 -1.58 8.78
N ALA A 188 18.64 -2.20 8.76
CA ALA A 188 19.80 -1.71 9.49
C ALA A 188 20.18 -0.28 9.04
N ALA A 189 20.77 0.50 9.95
CA ALA A 189 21.22 1.87 9.65
C ALA A 189 22.19 1.92 8.45
N SER A 190 22.99 0.89 8.25
CA SER A 190 23.94 0.78 7.14
C SER A 190 23.30 0.44 5.78
N GLU A 191 22.07 -0.05 5.76
CA GLU A 191 21.36 -0.36 4.51
C GLU A 191 20.85 0.91 3.84
N LYS A 192 21.11 1.06 2.55
CA LYS A 192 20.60 2.20 1.77
C LYS A 192 19.12 2.07 1.37
N LEU A 193 18.52 0.88 1.47
CA LEU A 193 17.11 0.69 1.22
C LEU A 193 16.43 0.10 2.45
N LYS A 194 15.39 0.76 2.90
CA LYS A 194 14.55 0.38 4.02
C LYS A 194 13.14 0.13 3.53
N ILE A 195 12.41 -0.80 4.15
CA ILE A 195 11.04 -1.14 3.79
C ILE A 195 10.13 -1.07 5.02
N ILE A 196 8.99 -0.40 4.89
CA ILE A 196 8.05 -0.19 5.99
C ILE A 196 6.64 -0.53 5.53
N PHE A 197 6.00 -1.44 6.25
CA PHE A 197 4.61 -1.80 6.05
C PHE A 197 3.70 -0.91 6.91
N VAL A 198 2.75 -0.25 6.26
CA VAL A 198 1.73 0.63 6.84
C VAL A 198 0.37 -0.03 6.61
N PRO A 199 -0.08 -0.93 7.52
CA PRO A 199 -1.25 -1.77 7.29
C PRO A 199 -2.59 -1.11 7.65
N CYS A 200 -2.62 0.17 7.94
CA CYS A 200 -3.86 0.87 8.31
C CYS A 200 -4.45 1.65 7.14
N TYR A 201 -5.75 1.93 7.22
CA TYR A 201 -6.37 2.95 6.40
C TYR A 201 -5.82 4.32 6.80
N LEU A 202 -5.36 5.08 5.80
CA LEU A 202 -4.90 6.45 6.00
C LEU A 202 -6.09 7.42 5.86
N ASP A 203 -6.94 7.44 6.87
CA ASP A 203 -8.14 8.27 6.97
C ASP A 203 -7.97 9.48 7.90
N GLY A 204 -6.75 9.69 8.40
CA GLY A 204 -6.41 10.72 9.38
C GLY A 204 -6.56 10.29 10.84
N LYS A 205 -6.99 9.06 11.13
CA LYS A 205 -7.29 8.56 12.48
C LYS A 205 -6.47 7.33 12.89
N GLY A 206 -5.50 6.92 12.06
CA GLY A 206 -4.72 5.71 12.26
C GLY A 206 -3.79 5.69 13.49
N GLY A 207 -3.61 6.82 14.17
CA GLY A 207 -2.83 6.92 15.42
C GLY A 207 -1.33 7.10 15.24
N ILE A 208 -0.77 6.85 14.06
CA ILE A 208 0.67 7.02 13.76
C ILE A 208 0.88 8.26 12.87
N PHE A 209 0.37 8.24 11.65
CA PHE A 209 0.54 9.37 10.71
C PHE A 209 -0.46 10.50 10.97
N ASN A 210 -1.69 10.17 11.36
CA ASN A 210 -2.81 11.10 11.54
C ASN A 210 -3.03 12.03 10.33
N LYS A 211 -2.83 11.49 9.13
CA LYS A 211 -2.94 12.14 7.83
C LYS A 211 -3.75 11.24 6.89
N THR A 212 -4.40 11.87 5.92
CA THR A 212 -5.09 11.12 4.87
C THR A 212 -4.08 10.52 3.88
N TYR A 213 -4.53 9.54 3.09
CA TYR A 213 -3.70 8.93 2.06
C TYR A 213 -3.12 9.97 1.10
N TYR A 214 -3.93 10.89 0.61
CA TYR A 214 -3.47 11.92 -0.33
C TYR A 214 -2.53 12.94 0.31
N ASP A 215 -2.72 13.26 1.61
CA ASP A 215 -1.78 14.09 2.36
C ASP A 215 -0.40 13.45 2.50
N MET A 216 -0.34 12.10 2.49
CA MET A 216 0.93 11.36 2.54
C MET A 216 1.50 11.14 1.15
N LEU A 217 0.64 10.86 0.15
CA LEU A 217 1.03 10.56 -1.21
C LEU A 217 1.85 11.69 -1.85
N ILE A 218 1.48 12.94 -1.60
CA ILE A 218 2.18 14.13 -2.10
C ILE A 218 3.67 14.18 -1.66
N GLY A 219 4.02 13.48 -0.57
CA GLY A 219 5.40 13.36 -0.09
C GLY A 219 6.25 12.35 -0.83
N MET A 220 5.64 11.43 -1.59
CA MET A 220 6.35 10.38 -2.32
C MET A 220 7.06 10.94 -3.55
N ASP A 221 8.19 10.30 -3.90
CA ASP A 221 8.91 10.58 -5.15
C ASP A 221 8.44 9.69 -6.28
N ALA A 222 7.98 8.46 -5.94
CA ALA A 222 7.40 7.53 -6.89
C ALA A 222 6.37 6.62 -6.22
N THR A 223 5.35 6.24 -6.98
CA THR A 223 4.41 5.19 -6.63
C THR A 223 4.47 4.09 -7.66
N VAL A 224 4.42 2.84 -7.21
CA VAL A 224 4.56 1.66 -8.07
C VAL A 224 3.37 0.75 -7.84
N TYR A 225 2.63 0.45 -8.89
CA TYR A 225 1.44 -0.40 -8.85
C TYR A 225 1.64 -1.59 -9.79
N PRO A 226 2.33 -2.66 -9.35
CA PRO A 226 2.62 -3.80 -10.21
C PRO A 226 1.46 -4.80 -10.25
N SER A 227 0.23 -4.29 -10.37
CA SER A 227 -0.98 -5.12 -10.43
C SER A 227 -0.96 -6.03 -11.65
N TYR A 228 -1.37 -7.27 -11.48
CA TYR A 228 -1.62 -8.18 -12.58
C TYR A 228 -2.91 -7.83 -13.32
N TYR A 229 -3.86 -7.25 -12.59
CA TYR A 229 -5.20 -7.05 -13.04
C TYR A 229 -5.80 -5.79 -12.39
N GLU A 230 -6.44 -4.96 -13.20
CA GLU A 230 -7.18 -3.75 -12.80
C GLU A 230 -8.57 -3.73 -13.41
#